data_71a0e6dff87680da4c7cd1dc87af0cd2
#
_entry.id   71a0e6dff87680da4c7cd1dc87af0cd2
#
_cell.length_a   1.000
_cell.length_b   1.000
_cell.length_c   1.000
_cell.angle_alpha   90.00
_cell.angle_beta   90.00
_cell.angle_gamma   90.00
#
_symmetry.space_group_name_H-M   'P 1'
#
loop_
_entity.id
_entity.type
_entity.pdbx_description
1 polymer ?
#
loop_
_entity_poly.entity_id
_entity_poly.type
_entity_poly.pdbx_seq_one_letter_code
_entity_poly.pdbx_strand_id
1 'polypeptide(L)'
;MPGGRRTSRRTGASLPERLSRHLVACGAGLVLLQLAFRAWALSGSWFYFDDLAFMSRAMNQPLDSSYLLESYGGHLMPGGFLVVYGLTKAAAFSWVWWAAVLLVMQALAGVGMLRLLLSMFGRTPFVLALLTGYLSFVFTLSAGIWFAAGINQLPLQIALVFGLHAHLAYLRHRRVRSLVACLLWTAFGLLFYEKTLLLFGIYALVTVGWFSHGRTPERLRHVWDHYRTAVVSYTAVAGVYLAIYVHYGLDFSPGTSNAQPWSPIAWNLVGEAMSTALIGGPFRWEPLAVGSFADPSQLTMLVSWAAVLGVAVYAYRTRTISKRAWSLLGFTLLCNVALLASARANIVGPDIAREYRYQTESAALFVIGLGLAFLPLVGAPQVNRHREGVPFTYETPRLIASATVAVALAAAYSTSAYVDLWQDRNPSRAYFAEVRHTLEAESDRPVPLVDVGIPQTLLWAYRYPENSYSHVLRHLSRLTSYPDASTDRLFMFDDTGSLTPVRIPATRRDEAHLGCGYELKGSSTDIPLDGPVIGGGWWIKLDYEATSASSVRVVAGDDVHETELDAGEHSLYVSAEGEFDTLELSDYASDADVCVGSVTLGLPEPGRPST
;
A
#
# COMPACT_ATOMS: atom_id res chain seq x y z
N MET A 1 -46.84 -68.86 -3.37
CA MET A 1 -45.68 -68.24 -2.67
C MET A 1 -45.47 -66.88 -3.35
N PRO A 2 -45.67 -65.74 -2.64
CA PRO A 2 -45.51 -64.41 -3.29
C PRO A 2 -44.08 -63.90 -3.09
N GLY A 3 -43.45 -63.52 -4.22
CA GLY A 3 -42.12 -62.95 -4.24
C GLY A 3 -42.09 -61.52 -3.72
N GLY A 4 -41.32 -61.32 -2.63
CA GLY A 4 -41.09 -59.99 -2.07
C GLY A 4 -40.20 -59.10 -2.94
N ARG A 5 -40.77 -58.05 -3.55
CA ARG A 5 -40.02 -56.97 -4.16
C ARG A 5 -39.29 -56.16 -3.09
N ARG A 6 -37.97 -56.35 -2.96
CA ARG A 6 -37.10 -55.43 -2.22
C ARG A 6 -37.05 -54.11 -2.96
N THR A 7 -37.77 -53.10 -2.47
CA THR A 7 -37.58 -51.71 -2.86
C THR A 7 -36.25 -51.23 -2.32
N SER A 8 -35.22 -51.10 -3.13
CA SER A 8 -33.97 -50.42 -2.78
C SER A 8 -34.26 -48.94 -2.54
N ARG A 9 -34.37 -48.56 -1.25
CA ARG A 9 -34.31 -47.13 -0.90
C ARG A 9 -32.96 -46.60 -1.38
N ARG A 10 -32.97 -45.79 -2.44
CA ARG A 10 -31.85 -44.92 -2.77
C ARG A 10 -31.65 -43.96 -1.62
N THR A 11 -30.76 -44.29 -0.69
CA THR A 11 -30.27 -43.35 0.32
C THR A 11 -29.54 -42.26 -0.44
N GLY A 12 -30.12 -41.08 -0.45
CA GLY A 12 -29.48 -39.90 -1.07
C GLY A 12 -28.11 -39.71 -0.41
N ALA A 13 -27.09 -39.40 -1.24
CA ALA A 13 -25.73 -39.16 -0.76
C ALA A 13 -25.75 -38.12 0.36
N SER A 14 -24.99 -38.36 1.43
CA SER A 14 -24.85 -37.44 2.54
C SER A 14 -24.28 -36.09 2.09
N LEU A 15 -24.58 -35.01 2.82
CA LEU A 15 -24.08 -33.68 2.50
C LEU A 15 -22.53 -33.64 2.31
N PRO A 16 -21.72 -34.30 3.16
CA PRO A 16 -20.26 -34.38 2.95
C PRO A 16 -19.86 -35.08 1.64
N GLU A 17 -20.58 -36.11 1.21
CA GLU A 17 -20.30 -36.83 -0.04
C GLU A 17 -20.65 -35.98 -1.27
N ARG A 18 -21.72 -35.18 -1.22
CA ARG A 18 -22.08 -34.22 -2.28
C ARG A 18 -21.05 -33.11 -2.38
N LEU A 19 -20.64 -32.54 -1.23
CA LEU A 19 -19.61 -31.51 -1.17
C LEU A 19 -18.27 -32.01 -1.72
N SER A 20 -17.85 -33.25 -1.40
CA SER A 20 -16.59 -33.79 -1.91
C SER A 20 -16.58 -34.00 -3.43
N ARG A 21 -17.75 -34.31 -4.06
CA ARG A 21 -17.89 -34.41 -5.52
C ARG A 21 -17.77 -33.07 -6.23
N HIS A 22 -18.33 -32.01 -5.65
CA HIS A 22 -18.37 -30.66 -6.24
C HIS A 22 -17.38 -29.69 -5.59
N LEU A 23 -16.41 -30.18 -4.84
CA LEU A 23 -15.53 -29.37 -4.00
C LEU A 23 -14.80 -28.27 -4.77
N VAL A 24 -14.30 -28.59 -5.98
CA VAL A 24 -13.62 -27.58 -6.83
C VAL A 24 -14.60 -26.50 -7.27
N ALA A 25 -15.82 -26.87 -7.66
CA ALA A 25 -16.84 -25.90 -8.05
C ALA A 25 -17.28 -25.01 -6.86
N CYS A 26 -17.48 -25.62 -5.69
CA CYS A 26 -17.78 -24.87 -4.46
C CYS A 26 -16.63 -23.92 -4.09
N GLY A 27 -15.37 -24.38 -4.18
CA GLY A 27 -14.20 -23.54 -3.93
C GLY A 27 -14.08 -22.39 -4.93
N ALA A 28 -14.30 -22.64 -6.20
CA ALA A 28 -14.36 -21.58 -7.22
C ALA A 28 -15.50 -20.58 -6.94
N GLY A 29 -16.67 -21.07 -6.53
CA GLY A 29 -17.79 -20.21 -6.10
C GLY A 29 -17.44 -19.31 -4.90
N LEU A 30 -16.72 -19.83 -3.91
CA LEU A 30 -16.23 -19.02 -2.77
C LEU A 30 -15.24 -17.93 -3.22
N VAL A 31 -14.32 -18.26 -4.14
CA VAL A 31 -13.38 -17.26 -4.71
C VAL A 31 -14.15 -16.18 -5.47
N LEU A 32 -15.12 -16.54 -6.29
CA LEU A 32 -15.96 -15.58 -7.03
C LEU A 32 -16.79 -14.69 -6.08
N LEU A 33 -17.36 -15.26 -5.02
CA LEU A 33 -18.10 -14.51 -4.00
C LEU A 33 -17.20 -13.48 -3.30
N GLN A 34 -15.99 -13.89 -2.91
CA GLN A 34 -15.01 -12.98 -2.32
C GLN A 34 -14.59 -11.89 -3.29
N LEU A 35 -14.35 -12.21 -4.57
CA LEU A 35 -14.01 -11.21 -5.58
C LEU A 35 -15.15 -10.20 -5.82
N ALA A 36 -16.40 -10.66 -5.82
CA ALA A 36 -17.56 -9.78 -5.91
C ALA A 36 -17.63 -8.83 -4.70
N PHE A 37 -17.36 -9.35 -3.49
CA PHE A 37 -17.32 -8.54 -2.27
C PHE A 37 -16.16 -7.51 -2.30
N ARG A 38 -14.98 -7.91 -2.79
CA ARG A 38 -13.83 -7.00 -2.96
C ARG A 38 -14.08 -5.96 -4.08
N ALA A 39 -14.75 -6.34 -5.16
CA ALA A 39 -15.14 -5.41 -6.20
C ALA A 39 -16.10 -4.33 -5.68
N TRP A 40 -17.05 -4.71 -4.81
CA TRP A 40 -17.88 -3.75 -4.09
C TRP A 40 -17.03 -2.81 -3.23
N ALA A 41 -16.10 -3.31 -2.42
CA ALA A 41 -15.22 -2.48 -1.59
C ALA A 41 -14.36 -1.51 -2.43
N LEU A 42 -13.89 -1.96 -3.61
CA LEU A 42 -13.08 -1.14 -4.53
C LEU A 42 -13.90 -0.11 -5.32
N SER A 43 -15.19 -0.33 -5.52
CA SER A 43 -16.03 0.55 -6.34
C SER A 43 -16.20 1.95 -5.76
N GLY A 44 -16.19 2.09 -4.43
CA GLY A 44 -16.20 3.37 -3.73
C GLY A 44 -14.81 3.93 -3.39
N SER A 45 -13.73 3.15 -3.63
CA SER A 45 -12.35 3.57 -3.37
C SER A 45 -11.81 4.44 -4.51
N TRP A 46 -10.69 5.11 -4.24
CA TRP A 46 -9.93 5.88 -5.21
C TRP A 46 -8.45 5.93 -4.79
N PHE A 47 -7.60 6.61 -5.57
CA PHE A 47 -6.18 6.78 -5.25
C PHE A 47 -5.98 7.43 -3.89
N TYR A 48 -4.93 7.01 -3.17
CA TYR A 48 -4.69 7.44 -1.81
C TYR A 48 -3.19 7.52 -1.51
N PHE A 49 -2.72 8.67 -1.05
CA PHE A 49 -1.32 8.94 -0.66
C PHE A 49 -0.28 8.37 -1.64
N ASP A 50 0.37 7.25 -1.28
CA ASP A 50 1.45 6.64 -2.07
C ASP A 50 1.03 6.27 -3.49
N ASP A 51 -0.26 6.04 -3.75
CA ASP A 51 -0.77 5.80 -5.11
C ASP A 51 -0.53 7.03 -6.00
N LEU A 52 -0.75 8.23 -5.46
CA LEU A 52 -0.53 9.50 -6.15
C LEU A 52 0.96 9.77 -6.36
N ALA A 53 1.81 9.48 -5.36
CA ALA A 53 3.26 9.60 -5.51
C ALA A 53 3.80 8.66 -6.58
N PHE A 54 3.37 7.39 -6.59
CA PHE A 54 3.76 6.41 -7.61
C PHE A 54 3.34 6.84 -9.01
N MET A 55 2.10 7.33 -9.14
CA MET A 55 1.56 7.82 -10.40
C MET A 55 2.32 9.06 -10.89
N SER A 56 2.53 10.05 -10.01
CA SER A 56 3.29 11.26 -10.30
C SER A 56 4.70 10.94 -10.79
N ARG A 57 5.41 10.08 -10.07
CA ARG A 57 6.74 9.63 -10.46
C ARG A 57 6.75 8.95 -11.84
N ALA A 58 5.81 8.04 -12.10
CA ALA A 58 5.68 7.37 -13.40
C ALA A 58 5.28 8.32 -14.54
N MET A 59 4.60 9.42 -14.26
CA MET A 59 4.28 10.46 -15.24
C MET A 59 5.51 11.24 -15.69
N ASN A 60 6.40 11.57 -14.75
CA ASN A 60 7.46 12.57 -14.93
C ASN A 60 8.85 11.95 -15.17
N GLN A 61 9.04 10.65 -14.91
CA GLN A 61 10.33 9.99 -15.12
C GLN A 61 10.28 9.01 -16.32
N PRO A 62 11.42 8.79 -17.01
CA PRO A 62 11.53 7.75 -18.03
C PRO A 62 11.55 6.36 -17.40
N LEU A 63 11.18 5.33 -18.17
CA LEU A 63 11.29 3.92 -17.75
C LEU A 63 12.73 3.45 -17.96
N ASP A 64 13.55 3.59 -16.95
CA ASP A 64 14.95 3.13 -16.95
C ASP A 64 15.31 2.39 -15.67
N SER A 65 16.58 2.03 -15.52
CA SER A 65 17.06 1.31 -14.33
C SER A 65 16.99 2.16 -13.06
N SER A 66 17.15 3.47 -13.15
CA SER A 66 17.05 4.37 -12.00
C SER A 66 15.63 4.41 -11.47
N TYR A 67 14.63 4.54 -12.35
CA TYR A 67 13.22 4.46 -11.99
C TYR A 67 12.83 3.12 -11.35
N LEU A 68 13.31 2.00 -11.92
CA LEU A 68 12.92 0.65 -11.45
C LEU A 68 13.60 0.24 -10.14
N LEU A 69 14.85 0.64 -9.92
CA LEU A 69 15.68 0.18 -8.79
C LEU A 69 15.77 1.19 -7.64
N GLU A 70 15.15 2.36 -7.77
CA GLU A 70 15.07 3.32 -6.67
C GLU A 70 14.22 2.77 -5.53
N SER A 71 14.74 2.89 -4.31
CA SER A 71 14.05 2.49 -3.10
C SER A 71 12.91 3.45 -2.76
N TYR A 72 11.74 2.93 -2.39
CA TYR A 72 10.63 3.73 -1.91
C TYR A 72 10.26 3.33 -0.49
N GLY A 73 10.61 4.18 0.45
CA GLY A 73 10.35 3.91 1.87
C GLY A 73 10.99 2.61 2.37
N GLY A 74 12.17 2.25 1.86
CA GLY A 74 12.87 1.02 2.19
C GLY A 74 12.40 -0.22 1.42
N HIS A 75 11.51 -0.07 0.43
CA HIS A 75 11.04 -1.17 -0.43
C HIS A 75 11.73 -1.13 -1.79
N LEU A 76 12.32 -2.25 -2.20
CA LEU A 76 12.84 -2.47 -3.56
C LEU A 76 11.80 -3.29 -4.34
N MET A 77 11.06 -2.63 -5.25
CA MET A 77 9.92 -3.25 -5.92
C MET A 77 9.86 -2.98 -7.44
N PRO A 78 10.90 -3.38 -8.21
CA PRO A 78 10.96 -3.08 -9.65
C PRO A 78 9.77 -3.62 -10.44
N GLY A 79 9.23 -4.78 -10.07
CA GLY A 79 8.00 -5.32 -10.66
C GLY A 79 6.77 -4.47 -10.36
N GLY A 80 6.69 -3.92 -9.15
CA GLY A 80 5.64 -2.99 -8.75
C GLY A 80 5.68 -1.70 -9.57
N PHE A 81 6.85 -1.08 -9.68
CA PHE A 81 7.04 0.14 -10.48
C PHE A 81 6.80 -0.08 -11.97
N LEU A 82 7.15 -1.25 -12.50
CA LEU A 82 6.82 -1.58 -13.90
C LEU A 82 5.31 -1.62 -14.14
N VAL A 83 4.54 -2.23 -13.22
CA VAL A 83 3.07 -2.26 -13.29
C VAL A 83 2.49 -0.85 -13.15
N VAL A 84 2.97 -0.06 -12.18
CA VAL A 84 2.57 1.34 -11.98
C VAL A 84 2.84 2.15 -13.24
N TYR A 85 4.04 2.04 -13.82
CA TYR A 85 4.39 2.76 -15.04
C TYR A 85 3.43 2.43 -16.20
N GLY A 86 3.18 1.13 -16.43
CA GLY A 86 2.25 0.68 -17.46
C GLY A 86 0.82 1.20 -17.26
N LEU A 87 0.30 1.12 -16.03
CA LEU A 87 -1.03 1.64 -15.68
C LEU A 87 -1.11 3.16 -15.82
N THR A 88 -0.08 3.88 -15.38
CA THR A 88 -0.03 5.34 -15.49
C THR A 88 -0.04 5.79 -16.95
N LYS A 89 0.79 5.19 -17.79
CA LYS A 89 0.84 5.57 -19.22
C LYS A 89 -0.43 5.18 -19.99
N ALA A 90 -1.11 4.09 -19.58
CA ALA A 90 -2.34 3.63 -20.24
C ALA A 90 -3.61 4.31 -19.70
N ALA A 91 -3.68 4.59 -18.40
CA ALA A 91 -4.92 4.94 -17.71
C ALA A 91 -4.66 5.72 -16.39
N ALA A 92 -3.86 6.80 -16.45
CA ALA A 92 -3.67 7.69 -15.31
C ALA A 92 -5.03 8.22 -14.81
N PHE A 93 -5.18 8.38 -13.52
CA PHE A 93 -6.42 8.82 -12.85
C PHE A 93 -7.69 7.99 -13.16
N SER A 94 -7.56 6.81 -13.78
CA SER A 94 -8.67 5.88 -14.04
C SER A 94 -8.64 4.72 -13.06
N TRP A 95 -9.25 4.90 -11.89
CA TRP A 95 -9.25 3.93 -10.79
C TRP A 95 -9.68 2.50 -11.20
N VAL A 96 -10.60 2.39 -12.15
CA VAL A 96 -11.14 1.09 -12.59
C VAL A 96 -10.04 0.11 -13.02
N TRP A 97 -9.04 0.57 -13.76
CA TRP A 97 -7.95 -0.28 -14.24
C TRP A 97 -6.99 -0.70 -13.13
N TRP A 98 -6.72 0.21 -12.19
CA TRP A 98 -5.89 -0.07 -11.02
C TRP A 98 -6.60 -1.07 -10.09
N ALA A 99 -7.89 -0.86 -9.85
CA ALA A 99 -8.73 -1.79 -9.10
C ALA A 99 -8.83 -3.17 -9.79
N ALA A 100 -8.91 -3.23 -11.12
CA ALA A 100 -8.92 -4.47 -11.87
C ALA A 100 -7.63 -5.28 -11.67
N VAL A 101 -6.46 -4.62 -11.62
CA VAL A 101 -5.19 -5.30 -11.31
C VAL A 101 -5.21 -5.90 -9.91
N LEU A 102 -5.71 -5.17 -8.90
CA LEU A 102 -5.86 -5.70 -7.54
C LEU A 102 -6.80 -6.92 -7.51
N LEU A 103 -7.93 -6.88 -8.23
CA LEU A 103 -8.87 -8.01 -8.32
C LEU A 103 -8.25 -9.22 -9.00
N VAL A 104 -7.48 -9.03 -10.08
CA VAL A 104 -6.77 -10.12 -10.76
C VAL A 104 -5.75 -10.77 -9.82
N MET A 105 -4.97 -9.97 -9.09
CA MET A 105 -4.01 -10.50 -8.13
C MET A 105 -4.70 -11.27 -6.98
N GLN A 106 -5.82 -10.78 -6.46
CA GLN A 106 -6.63 -11.47 -5.46
C GLN A 106 -7.23 -12.78 -6.00
N ALA A 107 -7.69 -12.77 -7.26
CA ALA A 107 -8.18 -13.98 -7.93
C ALA A 107 -7.08 -15.05 -8.03
N LEU A 108 -5.87 -14.65 -8.47
CA LEU A 108 -4.72 -15.55 -8.56
C LEU A 108 -4.34 -16.12 -7.19
N ALA A 109 -4.30 -15.29 -6.14
CA ALA A 109 -4.03 -15.74 -4.78
C ALA A 109 -5.11 -16.70 -4.26
N GLY A 110 -6.40 -16.40 -4.48
CA GLY A 110 -7.54 -17.26 -4.07
C GLY A 110 -7.56 -18.62 -4.79
N VAL A 111 -7.38 -18.61 -6.11
CA VAL A 111 -7.26 -19.85 -6.93
C VAL A 111 -6.01 -20.64 -6.54
N GLY A 112 -4.89 -19.95 -6.33
CA GLY A 112 -3.65 -20.54 -5.85
C GLY A 112 -3.82 -21.22 -4.48
N MET A 113 -4.52 -20.57 -3.54
CA MET A 113 -4.81 -21.14 -2.22
C MET A 113 -5.71 -22.39 -2.33
N LEU A 114 -6.78 -22.35 -3.12
CA LEU A 114 -7.62 -23.54 -3.36
C LEU A 114 -6.78 -24.71 -3.89
N ARG A 115 -5.94 -24.45 -4.90
CA ARG A 115 -5.05 -25.45 -5.49
C ARG A 115 -4.05 -25.99 -4.48
N LEU A 116 -3.45 -25.11 -3.67
CA LEU A 116 -2.50 -25.50 -2.64
C LEU A 116 -3.17 -26.41 -1.58
N LEU A 117 -4.32 -25.99 -1.03
CA LEU A 117 -5.06 -26.76 -0.02
C LEU A 117 -5.49 -28.14 -0.53
N LEU A 118 -5.97 -28.21 -1.78
CA LEU A 118 -6.29 -29.50 -2.43
C LEU A 118 -5.04 -30.39 -2.60
N SER A 119 -3.91 -29.80 -2.95
CA SER A 119 -2.65 -30.54 -3.05
C SER A 119 -2.12 -31.01 -1.69
N MET A 120 -2.32 -30.21 -0.64
CA MET A 120 -1.85 -30.53 0.71
C MET A 120 -2.72 -31.60 1.40
N PHE A 121 -4.02 -31.49 1.30
CA PHE A 121 -4.96 -32.25 2.13
C PHE A 121 -5.90 -33.16 1.34
N GLY A 122 -5.82 -33.14 0.01
CA GLY A 122 -6.72 -33.92 -0.84
C GLY A 122 -8.14 -33.32 -0.92
N ARG A 123 -9.07 -34.13 -1.44
CA ARG A 123 -10.48 -33.71 -1.63
C ARG A 123 -11.31 -33.95 -0.37
N THR A 124 -11.06 -33.20 0.68
CA THR A 124 -11.86 -33.23 1.92
C THR A 124 -12.70 -31.95 2.05
N PRO A 125 -13.96 -32.01 2.54
CA PRO A 125 -14.78 -30.82 2.79
C PRO A 125 -14.13 -29.79 3.71
N PHE A 126 -13.22 -30.21 4.59
CA PHE A 126 -12.47 -29.29 5.45
C PHE A 126 -11.65 -28.27 4.67
N VAL A 127 -11.23 -28.58 3.44
CA VAL A 127 -10.57 -27.63 2.51
C VAL A 127 -11.44 -26.41 2.23
N LEU A 128 -12.77 -26.58 2.15
CA LEU A 128 -13.68 -25.43 1.96
C LEU A 128 -13.70 -24.52 3.19
N ALA A 129 -13.66 -25.08 4.40
CA ALA A 129 -13.58 -24.29 5.63
C ALA A 129 -12.27 -23.49 5.71
N LEU A 130 -11.14 -24.13 5.39
CA LEU A 130 -9.83 -23.47 5.34
C LEU A 130 -9.80 -22.36 4.28
N LEU A 131 -10.33 -22.64 3.08
CA LEU A 131 -10.43 -21.65 2.01
C LEU A 131 -11.31 -20.47 2.40
N THR A 132 -12.47 -20.71 3.00
CA THR A 132 -13.37 -19.65 3.48
C THR A 132 -12.64 -18.78 4.52
N GLY A 133 -11.93 -19.37 5.47
CA GLY A 133 -11.09 -18.61 6.42
C GLY A 133 -10.10 -17.70 5.71
N TYR A 134 -9.31 -18.24 4.77
CA TYR A 134 -8.35 -17.45 4.00
C TYR A 134 -9.00 -16.27 3.25
N LEU A 135 -10.11 -16.51 2.57
CA LEU A 135 -10.81 -15.51 1.75
C LEU A 135 -11.52 -14.44 2.59
N SER A 136 -11.98 -14.78 3.81
CA SER A 136 -12.75 -13.86 4.65
C SER A 136 -11.93 -13.08 5.66
N PHE A 137 -10.76 -13.57 6.10
CA PHE A 137 -9.95 -12.89 7.11
C PHE A 137 -9.54 -11.48 6.68
N VAL A 138 -9.61 -10.54 7.62
CA VAL A 138 -9.27 -9.11 7.40
C VAL A 138 -7.79 -8.83 7.13
N PHE A 139 -6.90 -9.80 7.33
CA PHE A 139 -5.46 -9.64 7.07
C PHE A 139 -5.11 -9.12 5.67
N THR A 140 -5.91 -9.47 4.66
CA THR A 140 -5.71 -9.04 3.28
C THR A 140 -6.55 -7.82 2.89
N LEU A 141 -7.23 -7.18 3.85
CA LEU A 141 -8.22 -6.16 3.56
C LEU A 141 -7.56 -4.88 3.04
N SER A 142 -6.67 -4.28 3.80
CA SER A 142 -5.96 -3.05 3.39
C SER A 142 -5.17 -3.25 2.09
N ALA A 143 -4.45 -4.38 1.95
CA ALA A 143 -3.78 -4.74 0.69
C ALA A 143 -4.76 -5.01 -0.47
N GLY A 144 -6.01 -5.35 -0.17
CA GLY A 144 -7.04 -5.65 -1.18
C GLY A 144 -7.74 -4.44 -1.75
N ILE A 145 -7.69 -3.28 -1.09
CA ILE A 145 -8.43 -2.07 -1.49
C ILE A 145 -7.56 -0.81 -1.64
N TRP A 146 -6.32 -0.82 -1.17
CA TRP A 146 -5.32 0.23 -1.36
C TRP A 146 -4.23 -0.26 -2.32
N PHE A 147 -4.05 0.43 -3.44
CA PHE A 147 -3.17 -0.05 -4.51
C PHE A 147 -1.70 -0.12 -4.06
N ALA A 148 -1.17 0.92 -3.43
CA ALA A 148 0.23 0.95 -2.98
C ALA A 148 0.57 -0.15 -1.97
N ALA A 149 -0.38 -0.54 -1.11
CA ALA A 149 -0.23 -1.70 -0.25
C ALA A 149 -0.42 -3.02 -1.01
N GLY A 150 -1.36 -3.05 -1.97
CA GLY A 150 -1.70 -4.24 -2.74
C GLY A 150 -0.61 -4.68 -3.69
N ILE A 151 0.08 -3.74 -4.34
CA ILE A 151 1.07 -4.02 -5.38
C ILE A 151 2.29 -4.81 -4.86
N ASN A 152 2.60 -4.76 -3.58
CA ASN A 152 3.64 -5.57 -2.97
C ASN A 152 3.08 -6.79 -2.20
N GLN A 153 1.98 -6.64 -1.46
CA GLN A 153 1.45 -7.69 -0.60
C GLN A 153 0.74 -8.83 -1.38
N LEU A 154 0.02 -8.51 -2.45
CA LEU A 154 -0.69 -9.53 -3.24
C LEU A 154 0.26 -10.42 -4.05
N PRO A 155 1.33 -9.91 -4.69
CA PRO A 155 2.37 -10.75 -5.30
C PRO A 155 3.07 -11.67 -4.28
N LEU A 156 3.31 -11.22 -3.03
CA LEU A 156 3.79 -12.09 -1.96
C LEU A 156 2.82 -13.25 -1.70
N GLN A 157 1.49 -12.99 -1.64
CA GLN A 157 0.48 -14.04 -1.49
C GLN A 157 0.50 -15.03 -2.66
N ILE A 158 0.62 -14.54 -3.89
CA ILE A 158 0.72 -15.36 -5.10
C ILE A 158 1.99 -16.22 -5.04
N ALA A 159 3.14 -15.61 -4.72
CA ALA A 159 4.41 -16.32 -4.56
C ALA A 159 4.34 -17.40 -3.47
N LEU A 160 3.70 -17.10 -2.33
CA LEU A 160 3.51 -18.05 -1.23
C LEU A 160 2.72 -19.27 -1.69
N VAL A 161 1.55 -19.09 -2.29
CA VAL A 161 0.67 -20.23 -2.61
C VAL A 161 1.20 -21.08 -3.76
N PHE A 162 1.72 -20.46 -4.82
CA PHE A 162 2.27 -21.21 -5.96
C PHE A 162 3.69 -21.72 -5.69
N GLY A 163 4.53 -20.95 -4.99
CA GLY A 163 5.86 -21.36 -4.58
C GLY A 163 5.83 -22.55 -3.63
N LEU A 164 4.98 -22.50 -2.58
CA LEU A 164 4.82 -23.62 -1.65
C LEU A 164 4.21 -24.85 -2.34
N HIS A 165 3.26 -24.67 -3.28
CA HIS A 165 2.75 -25.77 -4.10
C HIS A 165 3.88 -26.46 -4.91
N ALA A 166 4.72 -25.67 -5.56
CA ALA A 166 5.86 -26.17 -6.34
C ALA A 166 6.93 -26.82 -5.46
N HIS A 167 7.19 -26.24 -4.26
CA HIS A 167 8.11 -26.81 -3.27
C HIS A 167 7.63 -28.19 -2.79
N LEU A 168 6.35 -28.32 -2.43
CA LEU A 168 5.77 -29.62 -2.03
C LEU A 168 5.84 -30.66 -3.18
N ALA A 169 5.61 -30.24 -4.43
CA ALA A 169 5.77 -31.12 -5.59
C ALA A 169 7.23 -31.58 -5.76
N TYR A 170 8.21 -30.70 -5.50
CA TYR A 170 9.61 -31.07 -5.48
C TYR A 170 9.94 -32.04 -4.36
N LEU A 171 9.47 -31.82 -3.14
CA LEU A 171 9.71 -32.71 -2.02
C LEU A 171 9.16 -34.12 -2.26
N ARG A 172 8.01 -34.24 -2.93
CA ARG A 172 7.35 -35.53 -3.25
C ARG A 172 7.99 -36.27 -4.42
N HIS A 173 8.39 -35.58 -5.46
CA HIS A 173 8.72 -36.20 -6.75
C HIS A 173 10.16 -35.97 -7.20
N ARG A 174 10.92 -35.12 -6.55
CA ARG A 174 12.33 -34.77 -6.85
C ARG A 174 12.56 -34.27 -8.28
N ARG A 175 11.52 -33.73 -8.92
CA ARG A 175 11.61 -33.22 -10.30
C ARG A 175 12.21 -31.83 -10.30
N VAL A 176 13.32 -31.65 -11.05
CA VAL A 176 13.99 -30.34 -11.18
C VAL A 176 13.04 -29.23 -11.65
N ARG A 177 12.12 -29.53 -12.58
CA ARG A 177 11.08 -28.58 -12.99
C ARG A 177 10.25 -27.99 -11.85
N SER A 178 9.99 -28.78 -10.81
CA SER A 178 9.25 -28.29 -9.64
C SER A 178 10.09 -27.37 -8.76
N LEU A 179 11.41 -27.64 -8.65
CA LEU A 179 12.34 -26.74 -7.98
C LEU A 179 12.47 -25.41 -8.73
N VAL A 180 12.64 -25.49 -10.06
CA VAL A 180 12.70 -24.28 -10.92
C VAL A 180 11.40 -23.47 -10.79
N ALA A 181 10.24 -24.11 -10.84
CA ALA A 181 8.96 -23.42 -10.63
C ALA A 181 8.86 -22.74 -9.25
N CYS A 182 9.38 -23.39 -8.19
CA CYS A 182 9.43 -22.79 -6.85
C CYS A 182 10.32 -21.53 -6.84
N LEU A 183 11.53 -21.61 -7.44
CA LEU A 183 12.44 -20.48 -7.54
C LEU A 183 11.85 -19.33 -8.36
N LEU A 184 11.18 -19.62 -9.49
CA LEU A 184 10.54 -18.61 -10.33
C LEU A 184 9.41 -17.88 -9.60
N TRP A 185 8.55 -18.61 -8.86
CA TRP A 185 7.49 -17.97 -8.07
C TRP A 185 8.07 -17.14 -6.92
N THR A 186 9.15 -17.60 -6.28
CA THR A 186 9.81 -16.81 -5.23
C THR A 186 10.49 -15.57 -5.83
N ALA A 187 11.19 -15.71 -6.97
CA ALA A 187 11.78 -14.58 -7.68
C ALA A 187 10.73 -13.57 -8.14
N PHE A 188 9.58 -14.05 -8.65
CA PHE A 188 8.43 -13.19 -8.95
C PHE A 188 8.03 -12.37 -7.71
N GLY A 189 7.84 -12.99 -6.54
CA GLY A 189 7.49 -12.25 -5.33
C GLY A 189 8.57 -11.24 -4.91
N LEU A 190 9.86 -11.59 -5.06
CA LEU A 190 10.99 -10.71 -4.75
C LEU A 190 11.07 -9.48 -5.66
N LEU A 191 10.55 -9.53 -6.87
CA LEU A 191 10.43 -8.35 -7.74
C LEU A 191 9.42 -7.31 -7.22
N PHE A 192 8.55 -7.70 -6.29
CA PHE A 192 7.52 -6.82 -5.74
C PHE A 192 7.71 -6.52 -4.25
N TYR A 193 8.37 -7.42 -3.50
CA TYR A 193 8.49 -7.26 -2.06
C TYR A 193 9.62 -8.10 -1.46
N GLU A 194 10.56 -7.47 -0.80
CA GLU A 194 11.70 -8.10 -0.12
C GLU A 194 11.29 -9.10 0.96
N LYS A 195 10.13 -8.89 1.60
CA LYS A 195 9.54 -9.81 2.58
C LYS A 195 9.28 -11.21 2.03
N THR A 196 9.26 -11.38 0.72
CA THR A 196 9.17 -12.71 0.06
C THR A 196 10.33 -13.64 0.46
N LEU A 197 11.47 -13.12 0.95
CA LEU A 197 12.54 -13.93 1.53
C LEU A 197 12.06 -14.87 2.66
N LEU A 198 10.99 -14.51 3.39
CA LEU A 198 10.39 -15.36 4.43
C LEU A 198 9.94 -16.73 3.89
N LEU A 199 9.63 -16.84 2.60
CA LEU A 199 9.22 -18.10 1.99
C LEU A 199 10.29 -19.18 2.12
N PHE A 200 11.57 -18.83 2.07
CA PHE A 200 12.65 -19.80 2.26
C PHE A 200 12.64 -20.41 3.67
N GLY A 201 12.32 -19.61 4.69
CA GLY A 201 12.11 -20.10 6.05
C GLY A 201 10.89 -21.03 6.15
N ILE A 202 9.79 -20.68 5.48
CA ILE A 202 8.58 -21.51 5.41
C ILE A 202 8.87 -22.84 4.71
N TYR A 203 9.60 -22.82 3.59
CA TYR A 203 10.02 -24.04 2.88
C TYR A 203 10.92 -24.92 3.76
N ALA A 204 11.86 -24.33 4.49
CA ALA A 204 12.72 -25.06 5.43
C ALA A 204 11.89 -25.70 6.55
N LEU A 205 10.97 -24.97 7.19
CA LEU A 205 10.11 -25.47 8.24
C LEU A 205 9.22 -26.63 7.75
N VAL A 206 8.64 -26.53 6.56
CA VAL A 206 7.83 -27.61 5.96
C VAL A 206 8.72 -28.84 5.66
N THR A 207 9.91 -28.64 5.10
CA THR A 207 10.84 -29.73 4.79
C THR A 207 11.28 -30.46 6.05
N VAL A 208 11.74 -29.73 7.07
CA VAL A 208 12.20 -30.28 8.34
C VAL A 208 11.04 -30.88 9.13
N GLY A 209 9.86 -30.24 9.09
CA GLY A 209 8.69 -30.67 9.87
C GLY A 209 8.04 -31.95 9.37
N TRP A 210 7.91 -32.14 8.06
CA TRP A 210 7.10 -33.21 7.48
C TRP A 210 7.85 -34.17 6.56
N PHE A 211 9.00 -33.77 5.98
CA PHE A 211 9.75 -34.57 5.02
C PHE A 211 11.10 -35.08 5.56
N SER A 212 11.32 -35.00 6.87
CA SER A 212 12.51 -35.53 7.53
C SER A 212 12.17 -36.40 8.76
N HIS A 213 13.13 -37.19 9.23
CA HIS A 213 12.96 -38.14 10.33
C HIS A 213 13.97 -37.91 11.45
N GLY A 214 13.65 -38.40 12.65
CA GLY A 214 14.58 -38.39 13.79
C GLY A 214 14.51 -37.15 14.66
N ARG A 215 15.56 -36.90 15.47
CA ARG A 215 15.78 -35.70 16.28
C ARG A 215 16.25 -34.55 15.41
N THR A 216 16.25 -33.33 15.94
CA THR A 216 16.58 -32.12 15.15
C THR A 216 17.89 -32.22 14.36
N PRO A 217 19.04 -32.68 14.93
CA PRO A 217 20.29 -32.81 14.14
C PRO A 217 20.18 -33.85 13.02
N GLU A 218 19.49 -34.97 13.29
CA GLU A 218 19.25 -36.02 12.29
C GLU A 218 18.38 -35.52 11.13
N ARG A 219 17.36 -34.68 11.45
CA ARG A 219 16.49 -34.05 10.46
C ARG A 219 17.26 -33.12 9.55
N LEU A 220 18.14 -32.26 10.11
CA LEU A 220 18.95 -31.35 9.34
C LEU A 220 19.92 -32.13 8.43
N ARG A 221 20.54 -33.20 8.94
CA ARG A 221 21.37 -34.09 8.11
C ARG A 221 20.54 -34.75 7.00
N HIS A 222 19.36 -35.27 7.31
CA HIS A 222 18.45 -35.84 6.33
C HIS A 222 18.07 -34.85 5.23
N VAL A 223 17.78 -33.58 5.59
CA VAL A 223 17.50 -32.51 4.63
C VAL A 223 18.70 -32.24 3.74
N TRP A 224 19.90 -32.16 4.30
CA TRP A 224 21.12 -31.97 3.53
C TRP A 224 21.35 -33.13 2.57
N ASP A 225 21.32 -34.36 3.05
CA ASP A 225 21.61 -35.55 2.23
C ASP A 225 20.63 -35.73 1.08
N HIS A 226 19.36 -35.37 1.33
CA HIS A 226 18.27 -35.60 0.36
C HIS A 226 17.85 -34.36 -0.44
N TYR A 227 17.99 -33.14 0.08
CA TYR A 227 17.45 -31.92 -0.51
C TYR A 227 18.51 -30.84 -0.74
N ARG A 228 19.83 -31.21 -0.72
CA ARG A 228 20.95 -30.25 -0.86
C ARG A 228 20.80 -29.31 -2.06
N THR A 229 20.34 -29.81 -3.20
CA THR A 229 20.10 -28.98 -4.39
C THR A 229 19.13 -27.83 -4.11
N ALA A 230 18.02 -28.12 -3.42
CA ALA A 230 17.08 -27.07 -3.03
C ALA A 230 17.69 -26.10 -2.01
N VAL A 231 18.39 -26.62 -0.99
CA VAL A 231 19.05 -25.78 0.03
C VAL A 231 20.04 -24.83 -0.63
N VAL A 232 20.94 -25.34 -1.48
CA VAL A 232 21.94 -24.51 -2.18
C VAL A 232 21.26 -23.49 -3.10
N SER A 233 20.23 -23.90 -3.88
CA SER A 233 19.53 -22.99 -4.78
C SER A 233 18.80 -21.88 -4.03
N TYR A 234 18.13 -22.19 -2.91
CA TYR A 234 17.43 -21.19 -2.08
C TYR A 234 18.41 -20.22 -1.44
N THR A 235 19.52 -20.73 -0.89
CA THR A 235 20.57 -19.88 -0.30
C THR A 235 21.22 -18.98 -1.36
N ALA A 236 21.46 -19.49 -2.56
CA ALA A 236 22.03 -18.71 -3.66
C ALA A 236 21.06 -17.57 -4.08
N VAL A 237 19.77 -17.86 -4.30
CA VAL A 237 18.78 -16.83 -4.66
C VAL A 237 18.62 -15.81 -3.54
N ALA A 238 18.54 -16.24 -2.27
CA ALA A 238 18.47 -15.34 -1.13
C ALA A 238 19.72 -14.45 -1.02
N GLY A 239 20.92 -15.02 -1.20
CA GLY A 239 22.19 -14.28 -1.15
C GLY A 239 22.30 -13.24 -2.27
N VAL A 240 21.97 -13.61 -3.50
CA VAL A 240 21.96 -12.68 -4.65
C VAL A 240 20.95 -11.54 -4.41
N TYR A 241 19.73 -11.87 -3.98
CA TYR A 241 18.73 -10.84 -3.72
C TYR A 241 19.15 -9.92 -2.57
N LEU A 242 19.69 -10.46 -1.47
CA LEU A 242 20.18 -9.64 -0.35
C LEU A 242 21.32 -8.71 -0.78
N ALA A 243 22.23 -9.15 -1.65
CA ALA A 243 23.28 -8.28 -2.20
C ALA A 243 22.68 -7.12 -3.01
N ILE A 244 21.67 -7.40 -3.85
CA ILE A 244 20.94 -6.37 -4.61
C ILE A 244 20.20 -5.43 -3.66
N TYR A 245 19.51 -5.97 -2.65
CA TYR A 245 18.74 -5.18 -1.70
C TYR A 245 19.62 -4.27 -0.84
N VAL A 246 20.79 -4.76 -0.40
CA VAL A 246 21.76 -3.93 0.35
C VAL A 246 22.29 -2.79 -0.51
N HIS A 247 22.44 -3.02 -1.82
CA HIS A 247 22.98 -2.01 -2.73
C HIS A 247 21.94 -0.94 -3.13
N TYR A 248 20.69 -1.33 -3.35
CA TYR A 248 19.65 -0.45 -3.89
C TYR A 248 18.49 -0.14 -2.93
N GLY A 249 18.21 -1.02 -1.97
CA GLY A 249 17.01 -0.97 -1.13
C GLY A 249 17.22 -0.37 0.26
N LEU A 250 18.45 -0.38 0.77
CA LEU A 250 18.74 0.20 2.08
C LEU A 250 18.99 1.69 1.95
N ASP A 251 18.09 2.47 2.51
CA ASP A 251 18.28 3.90 2.75
C ASP A 251 19.04 4.05 4.08
N PHE A 252 20.35 4.28 3.99
CA PHE A 252 21.20 4.53 5.16
C PHE A 252 21.11 5.99 5.65
N SER A 253 19.98 6.65 5.47
CA SER A 253 19.79 7.95 6.10
C SER A 253 19.95 7.81 7.62
N PRO A 254 20.93 8.47 8.24
CA PRO A 254 21.15 8.41 9.68
C PRO A 254 20.05 9.20 10.40
N GLY A 255 18.84 8.70 10.34
CA GLY A 255 17.76 9.16 11.21
C GLY A 255 18.05 8.68 12.62
N THR A 256 17.86 9.54 13.60
CA THR A 256 17.88 9.22 15.02
C THR A 256 16.88 8.11 15.28
N SER A 257 17.32 6.86 15.21
CA SER A 257 16.46 5.71 15.49
C SER A 257 16.27 5.61 17.00
N ASN A 258 15.20 6.16 17.50
CA ASN A 258 14.69 5.78 18.80
C ASN A 258 14.15 4.36 18.70
N ALA A 259 15.01 3.38 18.92
CA ALA A 259 14.66 1.96 18.87
C ALA A 259 13.44 1.69 19.75
N GLN A 260 12.33 1.33 19.14
CA GLN A 260 11.09 1.07 19.89
C GLN A 260 11.18 -0.31 20.58
N PRO A 261 10.67 -0.42 21.82
CA PRO A 261 10.66 -1.70 22.53
C PRO A 261 9.81 -2.74 21.77
N TRP A 262 10.32 -3.98 21.72
CA TRP A 262 9.65 -5.08 21.01
C TRP A 262 8.31 -5.50 21.63
N SER A 263 8.15 -5.33 22.96
CA SER A 263 6.97 -5.82 23.66
C SER A 263 5.66 -5.12 23.27
N PRO A 264 5.56 -3.80 23.12
CA PRO A 264 4.36 -3.16 22.59
C PRO A 264 4.06 -3.57 21.15
N ILE A 265 5.10 -3.67 20.31
CA ILE A 265 4.94 -4.10 18.90
C ILE A 265 4.38 -5.53 18.83
N ALA A 266 4.95 -6.45 19.62
CA ALA A 266 4.48 -7.83 19.69
C ALA A 266 3.05 -7.92 20.25
N TRP A 267 2.70 -7.11 21.25
CA TRP A 267 1.35 -7.06 21.80
C TRP A 267 0.35 -6.55 20.77
N ASN A 268 0.62 -5.41 20.13
CA ASN A 268 -0.25 -4.81 19.14
C ASN A 268 -0.45 -5.74 17.92
N LEU A 269 0.63 -6.36 17.44
CA LEU A 269 0.55 -7.27 16.29
C LEU A 269 -0.15 -8.59 16.63
N VAL A 270 0.25 -9.26 17.73
CA VAL A 270 -0.21 -10.62 18.06
C VAL A 270 -1.41 -10.58 18.99
N GLY A 271 -1.33 -9.74 20.04
CA GLY A 271 -2.34 -9.64 21.09
C GLY A 271 -3.65 -9.02 20.61
N GLU A 272 -3.56 -7.95 19.86
CA GLU A 272 -4.72 -7.17 19.42
C GLU A 272 -5.14 -7.51 17.99
N ALA A 273 -4.25 -7.28 17.01
CA ALA A 273 -4.62 -7.40 15.60
C ALA A 273 -4.79 -8.87 15.16
N MET A 274 -3.77 -9.69 15.33
CA MET A 274 -3.79 -11.08 14.82
C MET A 274 -4.87 -11.90 15.51
N SER A 275 -4.95 -11.88 16.86
CA SER A 275 -5.88 -12.73 17.60
C SER A 275 -7.34 -12.45 17.20
N THR A 276 -7.71 -11.18 17.04
CA THR A 276 -9.07 -10.75 16.71
C THR A 276 -9.43 -11.03 15.25
N ALA A 277 -8.46 -10.87 14.32
CA ALA A 277 -8.66 -11.23 12.92
C ALA A 277 -9.05 -12.70 12.72
N LEU A 278 -8.52 -13.61 13.55
CA LEU A 278 -8.77 -15.05 13.44
C LEU A 278 -10.21 -15.45 13.82
N ILE A 279 -10.95 -14.58 14.51
CA ILE A 279 -12.39 -14.79 14.79
C ILE A 279 -13.29 -13.90 13.92
N GLY A 280 -12.71 -13.18 12.94
CA GLY A 280 -13.44 -12.28 12.04
C GLY A 280 -13.47 -10.81 12.49
N GLY A 281 -12.77 -10.43 13.60
CA GLY A 281 -12.66 -9.03 14.07
C GLY A 281 -11.69 -8.19 13.24
N PRO A 282 -11.32 -6.98 13.75
CA PRO A 282 -11.46 -6.50 15.14
C PRO A 282 -12.82 -5.91 15.52
N PHE A 283 -13.75 -5.71 14.58
CA PHE A 283 -15.10 -5.12 14.69
C PHE A 283 -15.15 -3.60 14.93
N ARG A 284 -14.10 -3.03 15.48
CA ARG A 284 -13.88 -1.59 15.59
C ARG A 284 -12.54 -1.24 14.96
N TRP A 285 -12.49 -0.04 14.38
CA TRP A 285 -11.34 0.46 13.66
C TRP A 285 -11.03 1.88 14.14
N GLU A 286 -9.78 2.13 14.48
CA GLU A 286 -9.27 3.47 14.76
C GLU A 286 -8.86 4.12 13.43
N PRO A 287 -9.53 5.20 13.02
CA PRO A 287 -9.24 5.84 11.76
C PRO A 287 -7.94 6.66 11.82
N LEU A 288 -7.13 6.54 10.79
CA LEU A 288 -5.89 7.27 10.59
C LEU A 288 -5.89 8.00 9.26
N ALA A 289 -4.94 8.92 9.09
CA ALA A 289 -4.72 9.58 7.80
C ALA A 289 -4.37 8.59 6.69
N VAL A 290 -3.72 7.48 7.01
CA VAL A 290 -3.32 6.43 6.04
C VAL A 290 -3.76 5.06 6.54
N GLY A 291 -4.96 4.66 6.18
CA GLY A 291 -5.54 3.38 6.60
C GLY A 291 -6.31 3.46 7.92
N SER A 292 -6.50 2.32 8.56
CA SER A 292 -7.15 2.23 9.87
C SER A 292 -6.50 1.13 10.69
N PHE A 293 -6.33 1.36 11.97
CA PHE A 293 -5.78 0.40 12.92
C PHE A 293 -6.89 -0.48 13.51
N ALA A 294 -6.54 -1.71 13.82
CA ALA A 294 -7.40 -2.55 14.65
C ALA A 294 -7.56 -1.91 16.05
N ASP A 295 -8.82 -1.71 16.47
CA ASP A 295 -9.19 -1.20 17.80
C ASP A 295 -10.20 -2.15 18.48
N PRO A 296 -9.80 -3.37 18.82
CA PRO A 296 -10.72 -4.34 19.43
C PRO A 296 -11.06 -3.95 20.87
N SER A 297 -12.32 -4.24 21.26
CA SER A 297 -12.68 -4.16 22.69
C SER A 297 -11.95 -5.23 23.50
N GLN A 298 -11.79 -5.00 24.80
CA GLN A 298 -11.19 -6.01 25.70
C GLN A 298 -11.94 -7.35 25.67
N LEU A 299 -13.28 -7.33 25.58
CA LEU A 299 -14.09 -8.52 25.45
C LEU A 299 -13.78 -9.26 24.14
N THR A 300 -13.65 -8.54 23.03
CA THR A 300 -13.28 -9.13 21.73
C THR A 300 -11.92 -9.81 21.82
N MET A 301 -10.93 -9.18 22.46
CA MET A 301 -9.60 -9.77 22.68
C MET A 301 -9.66 -11.03 23.54
N LEU A 302 -10.38 -11.01 24.66
CA LEU A 302 -10.52 -12.17 25.54
C LEU A 302 -11.18 -13.36 24.83
N VAL A 303 -12.27 -13.12 24.10
CA VAL A 303 -12.96 -14.14 23.32
C VAL A 303 -12.07 -14.71 22.22
N SER A 304 -11.33 -13.85 21.51
CA SER A 304 -10.38 -14.28 20.47
C SER A 304 -9.27 -15.16 21.03
N TRP A 305 -8.65 -14.74 22.12
CA TRP A 305 -7.62 -15.53 22.78
C TRP A 305 -8.16 -16.86 23.31
N ALA A 306 -9.35 -16.86 23.92
CA ALA A 306 -9.98 -18.10 24.37
C ALA A 306 -10.23 -19.05 23.19
N ALA A 307 -10.71 -18.55 22.05
CA ALA A 307 -10.96 -19.35 20.84
C ALA A 307 -9.64 -19.89 20.25
N VAL A 308 -8.65 -19.01 20.02
CA VAL A 308 -7.37 -19.40 19.40
C VAL A 308 -6.59 -20.37 20.26
N LEU A 309 -6.46 -20.09 21.57
CA LEU A 309 -5.80 -20.99 22.53
C LEU A 309 -6.59 -22.29 22.70
N GLY A 310 -7.92 -22.22 22.73
CA GLY A 310 -8.79 -23.41 22.79
C GLY A 310 -8.53 -24.35 21.61
N VAL A 311 -8.49 -23.84 20.38
CA VAL A 311 -8.17 -24.62 19.18
C VAL A 311 -6.74 -25.17 19.23
N ALA A 312 -5.76 -24.36 19.67
CA ALA A 312 -4.37 -24.78 19.77
C ALA A 312 -4.17 -25.89 20.81
N VAL A 313 -4.77 -25.73 22.00
CA VAL A 313 -4.73 -26.74 23.08
C VAL A 313 -5.47 -28.03 22.67
N TYR A 314 -6.64 -27.90 22.04
CA TYR A 314 -7.36 -29.03 21.52
C TYR A 314 -6.53 -29.82 20.48
N ALA A 315 -5.93 -29.12 19.50
CA ALA A 315 -5.05 -29.77 18.53
C ALA A 315 -3.83 -30.42 19.20
N TYR A 316 -3.23 -29.77 20.20
CA TYR A 316 -2.11 -30.31 20.96
C TYR A 316 -2.48 -31.59 21.72
N ARG A 317 -3.66 -31.64 22.35
CA ARG A 317 -4.13 -32.82 23.10
C ARG A 317 -4.56 -33.95 22.19
N THR A 318 -5.16 -33.68 21.05
CA THR A 318 -5.75 -34.69 20.18
C THR A 318 -4.85 -35.20 19.07
N ARG A 319 -3.81 -34.44 18.68
CA ARG A 319 -2.95 -34.71 17.50
C ARG A 319 -1.48 -34.89 17.87
N THR A 320 -0.78 -35.75 17.12
CA THR A 320 0.60 -36.14 17.46
C THR A 320 1.65 -35.09 17.13
N ILE A 321 1.50 -34.38 16.02
CA ILE A 321 2.52 -33.44 15.51
C ILE A 321 2.02 -31.98 15.34
N SER A 322 0.91 -31.64 16.00
CA SER A 322 0.29 -30.31 15.90
C SER A 322 1.22 -29.14 16.27
N LYS A 323 2.19 -29.34 17.19
CA LYS A 323 3.18 -28.31 17.55
C LYS A 323 3.95 -27.77 16.34
N ARG A 324 4.26 -28.63 15.35
CA ARG A 324 4.99 -28.24 14.14
C ARG A 324 4.13 -27.37 13.21
N ALA A 325 2.82 -27.59 13.21
CA ALA A 325 1.90 -26.80 12.43
C ALA A 325 1.91 -25.32 12.84
N TRP A 326 1.95 -25.06 14.14
CA TRP A 326 1.99 -23.70 14.68
C TRP A 326 3.33 -23.00 14.52
N SER A 327 4.42 -23.75 14.25
CA SER A 327 5.73 -23.14 14.01
C SER A 327 5.79 -22.26 12.76
N LEU A 328 4.95 -22.52 11.75
CA LEU A 328 4.86 -21.70 10.54
C LEU A 328 4.33 -20.29 10.87
N LEU A 329 3.21 -20.22 11.59
CA LEU A 329 2.64 -18.95 12.03
C LEU A 329 3.58 -18.23 13.01
N GLY A 330 4.11 -18.97 14.01
CA GLY A 330 5.02 -18.41 15.00
C GLY A 330 6.30 -17.81 14.38
N PHE A 331 6.89 -18.49 13.39
CA PHE A 331 8.03 -17.95 12.64
C PHE A 331 7.69 -16.62 11.95
N THR A 332 6.57 -16.58 11.26
CA THR A 332 6.15 -15.39 10.50
C THR A 332 5.84 -14.21 11.43
N LEU A 333 5.12 -14.47 12.54
CA LEU A 333 4.84 -13.43 13.53
C LEU A 333 6.12 -12.87 14.16
N LEU A 334 7.09 -13.75 14.48
CA LEU A 334 8.38 -13.32 14.99
C LEU A 334 9.12 -12.44 13.97
N CYS A 335 9.14 -12.85 12.69
CA CYS A 335 9.76 -12.05 11.64
C CYS A 335 9.04 -10.71 11.45
N ASN A 336 7.70 -10.67 11.50
CA ASN A 336 6.93 -9.42 11.39
C ASN A 336 7.23 -8.46 12.54
N VAL A 337 7.29 -8.95 13.77
CA VAL A 337 7.68 -8.14 14.93
C VAL A 337 9.09 -7.60 14.75
N ALA A 338 10.04 -8.45 14.32
CA ALA A 338 11.43 -8.04 14.10
C ALA A 338 11.55 -6.97 13.01
N LEU A 339 10.87 -7.15 11.87
CA LEU A 339 10.87 -6.19 10.76
C LEU A 339 10.23 -4.85 11.15
N LEU A 340 9.11 -4.88 11.89
CA LEU A 340 8.49 -3.64 12.36
C LEU A 340 9.35 -2.91 13.40
N ALA A 341 9.94 -3.65 14.34
CA ALA A 341 10.81 -3.08 15.37
C ALA A 341 12.10 -2.48 14.81
N SER A 342 12.64 -3.07 13.72
CA SER A 342 13.87 -2.59 13.10
C SER A 342 13.69 -1.43 12.12
N ALA A 343 12.44 -1.16 11.67
CA ALA A 343 12.19 -0.17 10.63
C ALA A 343 11.00 0.75 10.98
N ARG A 344 9.78 0.33 10.64
CA ARG A 344 8.60 1.21 10.64
C ARG A 344 8.19 1.76 12.01
N ALA A 345 8.29 0.96 13.07
CA ALA A 345 7.93 1.41 14.41
C ALA A 345 8.84 2.54 14.94
N ASN A 346 10.05 2.64 14.43
CA ASN A 346 10.98 3.72 14.78
C ASN A 346 10.56 5.08 14.20
N ILE A 347 9.74 5.09 13.14
CA ILE A 347 9.26 6.29 12.45
C ILE A 347 7.89 6.71 12.99
N VAL A 348 6.95 5.76 13.11
CA VAL A 348 5.53 6.05 13.36
C VAL A 348 5.00 5.49 14.68
N GLY A 349 5.87 4.89 15.51
CA GLY A 349 5.52 4.31 16.79
C GLY A 349 5.04 2.85 16.71
N PRO A 350 4.85 2.20 17.88
CA PRO A 350 4.52 0.77 17.97
C PRO A 350 3.09 0.45 17.50
N ASP A 351 2.19 1.43 17.41
CA ASP A 351 0.79 1.24 17.01
C ASP A 351 0.64 0.82 15.55
N ILE A 352 1.65 1.08 14.72
CA ILE A 352 1.71 0.60 13.33
C ILE A 352 1.55 -0.91 13.22
N ALA A 353 1.87 -1.67 14.26
CA ALA A 353 1.72 -3.12 14.31
C ALA A 353 0.25 -3.59 14.36
N ARG A 354 -0.71 -2.69 14.62
CA ARG A 354 -2.15 -2.94 14.53
C ARG A 354 -2.68 -2.87 13.10
N GLU A 355 -1.86 -2.45 12.12
CA GLU A 355 -2.27 -2.40 10.72
C GLU A 355 -2.00 -3.72 10.00
N TYR A 356 -3.03 -4.28 9.36
CA TYR A 356 -2.97 -5.61 8.76
C TYR A 356 -2.09 -5.73 7.52
N ARG A 357 -1.77 -4.63 6.82
CA ARG A 357 -0.87 -4.70 5.66
C ARG A 357 0.52 -5.26 6.01
N TYR A 358 0.94 -5.20 7.26
CA TYR A 358 2.23 -5.72 7.71
C TYR A 358 2.22 -7.22 8.04
N GLN A 359 1.05 -7.88 8.00
CA GLN A 359 0.89 -9.29 8.34
C GLN A 359 -0.09 -10.04 7.43
N THR A 360 -0.22 -9.63 6.16
CA THR A 360 -1.20 -10.21 5.20
C THR A 360 -1.00 -11.71 4.99
N GLU A 361 0.26 -12.20 4.99
CA GLU A 361 0.59 -13.62 4.85
C GLU A 361 0.12 -14.47 6.04
N SER A 362 -0.19 -13.86 7.18
CA SER A 362 -0.73 -14.56 8.34
C SER A 362 -2.06 -15.25 8.03
N ALA A 363 -2.88 -14.71 7.13
CA ALA A 363 -4.11 -15.37 6.65
C ALA A 363 -3.80 -16.75 6.05
N ALA A 364 -2.85 -16.79 5.12
CA ALA A 364 -2.45 -18.03 4.44
C ALA A 364 -1.81 -19.04 5.43
N LEU A 365 -0.88 -18.56 6.25
CA LEU A 365 -0.11 -19.41 7.14
C LEU A 365 -0.94 -19.95 8.32
N PHE A 366 -1.94 -19.18 8.77
CA PHE A 366 -2.88 -19.67 9.77
C PHE A 366 -3.74 -20.83 9.22
N VAL A 367 -4.34 -20.67 8.04
CA VAL A 367 -5.18 -21.74 7.46
C VAL A 367 -4.35 -22.96 7.07
N ILE A 368 -3.13 -22.77 6.56
CA ILE A 368 -2.19 -23.87 6.30
C ILE A 368 -1.80 -24.57 7.60
N GLY A 369 -1.45 -23.80 8.64
CA GLY A 369 -1.14 -24.32 9.98
C GLY A 369 -2.31 -25.09 10.58
N LEU A 370 -3.53 -24.53 10.51
CA LEU A 370 -4.76 -25.18 10.97
C LEU A 370 -5.00 -26.52 10.22
N GLY A 371 -4.84 -26.51 8.89
CA GLY A 371 -4.91 -27.72 8.09
C GLY A 371 -3.89 -28.77 8.52
N LEU A 372 -2.62 -28.39 8.68
CA LEU A 372 -1.54 -29.26 9.14
C LEU A 372 -1.71 -29.76 10.58
N ALA A 373 -2.40 -29.00 11.42
CA ALA A 373 -2.70 -29.39 12.80
C ALA A 373 -3.74 -30.52 12.88
N PHE A 374 -4.68 -30.58 11.93
CA PHE A 374 -5.79 -31.52 11.98
C PHE A 374 -5.77 -32.58 10.87
N LEU A 375 -5.18 -32.31 9.73
CA LEU A 375 -5.19 -33.18 8.56
C LEU A 375 -3.80 -33.77 8.26
N PRO A 376 -3.73 -34.96 7.65
CA PRO A 376 -2.48 -35.48 7.14
C PRO A 376 -2.02 -34.70 5.89
N LEU A 377 -0.73 -34.38 5.82
CA LEU A 377 -0.12 -33.81 4.62
C LEU A 377 0.09 -34.92 3.58
N VAL A 378 -0.57 -34.82 2.43
CA VAL A 378 -0.48 -35.81 1.36
C VAL A 378 0.97 -35.99 0.90
N GLY A 379 1.43 -37.24 0.85
CA GLY A 379 2.79 -37.60 0.39
C GLY A 379 3.92 -37.26 1.36
N ALA A 380 3.61 -36.75 2.55
CA ALA A 380 4.62 -36.56 3.58
C ALA A 380 4.85 -37.85 4.38
N PRO A 381 6.10 -38.19 4.71
CA PRO A 381 6.41 -39.36 5.54
C PRO A 381 5.97 -39.18 7.01
N GLN A 382 5.89 -37.95 7.49
CA GLN A 382 5.39 -37.63 8.83
C GLN A 382 3.89 -37.35 8.78
N VAL A 383 3.11 -38.25 9.36
CA VAL A 383 1.63 -38.20 9.35
C VAL A 383 1.13 -37.71 10.69
N ASN A 384 0.25 -36.72 10.68
CA ASN A 384 -0.48 -36.29 11.85
C ASN A 384 -1.59 -37.30 12.16
N ARG A 385 -1.56 -37.93 13.33
CA ARG A 385 -2.53 -38.97 13.76
C ARG A 385 -3.27 -38.52 15.01
N HIS A 386 -4.47 -39.04 15.20
CA HIS A 386 -5.13 -38.95 16.49
C HIS A 386 -4.29 -39.64 17.58
N ARG A 387 -4.27 -39.02 18.77
CA ARG A 387 -3.69 -39.67 19.96
C ARG A 387 -4.66 -40.72 20.49
N GLU A 388 -4.15 -41.86 20.85
CA GLU A 388 -4.94 -42.91 21.50
C GLU A 388 -5.40 -42.45 22.90
N GLY A 389 -6.60 -42.88 23.33
CA GLY A 389 -7.12 -42.60 24.67
C GLY A 389 -7.76 -41.23 24.88
N VAL A 390 -8.00 -40.43 23.81
CA VAL A 390 -8.74 -39.16 23.90
C VAL A 390 -10.25 -39.46 23.81
N PRO A 391 -11.05 -39.25 24.90
CA PRO A 391 -12.44 -39.70 24.95
C PRO A 391 -13.43 -38.87 24.13
N PHE A 392 -13.08 -37.64 23.71
CA PHE A 392 -13.99 -36.74 23.01
C PHE A 392 -13.35 -36.14 21.75
N THR A 393 -14.07 -36.23 20.64
CA THR A 393 -13.73 -35.53 19.39
C THR A 393 -14.88 -34.59 19.04
N TYR A 394 -14.56 -33.29 18.96
CA TYR A 394 -15.51 -32.22 18.57
C TYR A 394 -15.47 -31.89 17.09
N GLU A 395 -14.76 -32.67 16.28
CA GLU A 395 -14.57 -32.42 14.84
C GLU A 395 -15.80 -32.86 14.01
N THR A 396 -16.99 -32.44 14.43
CA THR A 396 -18.19 -32.74 13.64
C THR A 396 -18.30 -31.79 12.45
N PRO A 397 -18.69 -32.29 11.26
CA PRO A 397 -18.84 -31.43 10.07
C PRO A 397 -19.80 -30.25 10.30
N ARG A 398 -20.81 -30.40 11.13
CA ARG A 398 -21.79 -29.36 11.46
C ARG A 398 -21.13 -28.22 12.27
N LEU A 399 -20.36 -28.59 13.31
CA LEU A 399 -19.67 -27.60 14.15
C LEU A 399 -18.64 -26.80 13.33
N ILE A 400 -17.86 -27.51 12.52
CA ILE A 400 -16.87 -26.86 11.64
C ILE A 400 -17.57 -25.89 10.66
N ALA A 401 -18.65 -26.33 10.02
CA ALA A 401 -19.40 -25.49 9.09
C ALA A 401 -20.00 -24.26 9.79
N SER A 402 -20.63 -24.44 10.96
CA SER A 402 -21.21 -23.33 11.74
C SER A 402 -20.16 -22.33 12.19
N ALA A 403 -19.02 -22.80 12.71
CA ALA A 403 -17.92 -21.93 13.11
C ALA A 403 -17.34 -21.17 11.91
N THR A 404 -17.16 -21.86 10.77
CA THR A 404 -16.66 -21.22 9.54
C THR A 404 -17.62 -20.13 9.04
N VAL A 405 -18.92 -20.39 9.00
CA VAL A 405 -19.93 -19.41 8.61
C VAL A 405 -19.95 -18.23 9.58
N ALA A 406 -19.91 -18.49 10.90
CA ALA A 406 -19.90 -17.44 11.91
C ALA A 406 -18.68 -16.51 11.75
N VAL A 407 -17.49 -17.07 11.57
CA VAL A 407 -16.25 -16.28 11.34
C VAL A 407 -16.34 -15.51 10.01
N ALA A 408 -16.86 -16.12 8.96
CA ALA A 408 -17.01 -15.42 7.67
C ALA A 408 -17.99 -14.24 7.73
N LEU A 409 -19.13 -14.41 8.42
CA LEU A 409 -20.11 -13.32 8.63
C LEU A 409 -19.53 -12.21 9.53
N ALA A 410 -18.82 -12.58 10.59
CA ALA A 410 -18.14 -11.65 11.46
C ALA A 410 -17.08 -10.84 10.69
N ALA A 411 -16.28 -11.49 9.84
CA ALA A 411 -15.28 -10.86 9.00
C ALA A 411 -15.91 -9.96 7.92
N ALA A 412 -17.05 -10.35 7.36
CA ALA A 412 -17.78 -9.51 6.42
C ALA A 412 -18.30 -8.23 7.09
N TYR A 413 -18.83 -8.33 8.31
CA TYR A 413 -19.22 -7.16 9.10
C TYR A 413 -18.03 -6.25 9.43
N SER A 414 -16.93 -6.82 9.92
CA SER A 414 -15.71 -6.05 10.23
C SER A 414 -15.11 -5.40 8.99
N THR A 415 -15.17 -6.09 7.83
CA THR A 415 -14.71 -5.56 6.55
C THR A 415 -15.57 -4.40 6.07
N SER A 416 -16.93 -4.49 6.16
CA SER A 416 -17.79 -3.37 5.77
C SER A 416 -17.54 -2.13 6.62
N ALA A 417 -17.38 -2.27 7.93
CA ALA A 417 -17.03 -1.15 8.81
C ALA A 417 -15.68 -0.48 8.44
N TYR A 418 -14.69 -1.27 8.01
CA TYR A 418 -13.43 -0.71 7.50
C TYR A 418 -13.63 0.02 6.16
N VAL A 419 -14.40 -0.58 5.25
CA VAL A 419 -14.64 -0.02 3.90
C VAL A 419 -15.37 1.33 4.00
N ASP A 420 -16.35 1.45 4.88
CA ASP A 420 -17.07 2.70 5.12
C ASP A 420 -16.08 3.80 5.57
N LEU A 421 -15.26 3.51 6.58
CA LEU A 421 -14.22 4.46 7.03
C LEU A 421 -13.20 4.80 5.95
N TRP A 422 -12.78 3.81 5.16
CA TRP A 422 -11.81 4.00 4.09
C TRP A 422 -12.35 4.91 2.98
N GLN A 423 -13.62 4.74 2.59
CA GLN A 423 -14.25 5.51 1.53
C GLN A 423 -14.60 6.93 1.98
N ASP A 424 -15.15 7.10 3.20
CA ASP A 424 -15.56 8.39 3.75
C ASP A 424 -14.37 9.33 4.04
N ARG A 425 -13.20 8.76 4.31
CA ARG A 425 -12.00 9.53 4.69
C ARG A 425 -10.99 9.73 3.57
N ASN A 426 -11.28 9.28 2.36
CA ASN A 426 -10.43 9.55 1.21
C ASN A 426 -10.95 10.77 0.43
N PRO A 427 -10.39 11.98 0.65
CA PRO A 427 -10.83 13.20 -0.02
C PRO A 427 -10.38 13.28 -1.47
N SER A 428 -9.44 12.42 -1.90
CA SER A 428 -8.77 12.53 -3.20
C SER A 428 -9.75 12.54 -4.37
N ARG A 429 -10.77 11.67 -4.34
CA ARG A 429 -11.74 11.58 -5.44
C ARG A 429 -12.53 12.88 -5.61
N ALA A 430 -13.00 13.47 -4.51
CA ALA A 430 -13.76 14.72 -4.54
C ALA A 430 -12.86 15.88 -5.00
N TYR A 431 -11.66 16.00 -4.41
CA TYR A 431 -10.69 17.03 -4.76
C TYR A 431 -10.35 17.03 -6.26
N PHE A 432 -9.92 15.89 -6.82
CA PHE A 432 -9.55 15.83 -8.23
C PHE A 432 -10.75 15.93 -9.20
N ALA A 433 -11.95 15.60 -8.75
CA ALA A 433 -13.16 15.86 -9.53
C ALA A 433 -13.45 17.36 -9.61
N GLU A 434 -13.34 18.07 -8.49
CA GLU A 434 -13.52 19.53 -8.42
C GLU A 434 -12.45 20.28 -9.21
N VAL A 435 -11.16 19.91 -9.04
CA VAL A 435 -10.06 20.47 -9.85
C VAL A 435 -10.35 20.35 -11.36
N ARG A 436 -10.84 19.18 -11.81
CA ARG A 436 -11.18 19.01 -13.23
C ARG A 436 -12.36 19.87 -13.63
N HIS A 437 -13.41 19.90 -12.83
CA HIS A 437 -14.61 20.66 -13.09
C HIS A 437 -14.31 22.17 -13.21
N THR A 438 -13.52 22.73 -12.29
CA THR A 438 -13.17 24.16 -12.30
C THR A 438 -12.24 24.52 -13.46
N LEU A 439 -11.27 23.64 -13.79
CA LEU A 439 -10.41 23.86 -14.97
C LEU A 439 -11.21 23.80 -16.28
N GLU A 440 -12.20 22.92 -16.40
CA GLU A 440 -13.06 22.81 -17.58
C GLU A 440 -14.00 24.02 -17.70
N ALA A 441 -14.40 24.64 -16.58
CA ALA A 441 -15.25 25.85 -16.57
C ALA A 441 -14.50 27.10 -17.05
N GLU A 442 -13.18 27.21 -16.79
CA GLU A 442 -12.32 28.32 -17.21
C GLU A 442 -11.85 28.25 -18.69
N SER A 443 -12.25 27.38 -19.45
CA SER A 443 -11.88 26.53 -20.55
C SER A 443 -11.28 27.10 -21.86
N ASP A 444 -10.98 28.34 -22.07
CA ASP A 444 -10.43 28.77 -23.38
C ASP A 444 -8.91 29.00 -23.39
N ARG A 445 -8.27 29.10 -22.24
CA ARG A 445 -6.81 29.30 -22.10
C ARG A 445 -6.26 28.52 -20.92
N PRO A 446 -4.98 28.10 -20.97
CA PRO A 446 -4.33 27.52 -19.81
C PRO A 446 -4.40 28.46 -18.59
N VAL A 447 -4.80 27.92 -17.46
CA VAL A 447 -4.87 28.62 -16.18
C VAL A 447 -3.45 28.70 -15.61
N PRO A 448 -2.91 29.90 -15.33
CA PRO A 448 -1.61 30.07 -14.70
C PRO A 448 -1.72 29.71 -13.20
N LEU A 449 -1.08 28.63 -12.81
CA LEU A 449 -1.07 28.10 -11.45
C LEU A 449 0.31 28.30 -10.82
N VAL A 450 0.29 28.68 -9.55
CA VAL A 450 1.49 28.60 -8.73
C VAL A 450 1.91 27.14 -8.57
N ASP A 451 3.19 26.81 -8.74
CA ASP A 451 3.67 25.43 -8.56
C ASP A 451 3.96 25.14 -7.08
N VAL A 452 2.95 24.71 -6.37
CA VAL A 452 3.02 24.32 -4.96
C VAL A 452 2.55 22.88 -4.78
N GLY A 453 2.79 22.30 -3.60
CA GLY A 453 2.29 20.98 -3.28
C GLY A 453 0.76 20.92 -3.22
N ILE A 454 0.16 19.81 -3.68
CA ILE A 454 -1.26 19.52 -3.42
C ILE A 454 -1.49 19.38 -1.90
N PRO A 455 -2.74 19.50 -1.40
CA PRO A 455 -3.02 19.43 0.04
C PRO A 455 -2.40 18.22 0.72
N GLN A 456 -1.86 18.41 1.93
CA GLN A 456 -1.18 17.35 2.70
C GLN A 456 -2.11 16.19 3.08
N THR A 457 -3.40 16.41 3.06
CA THR A 457 -4.44 15.38 3.22
C THR A 457 -4.49 14.38 2.05
N LEU A 458 -3.90 14.74 0.91
CA LEU A 458 -3.83 13.92 -0.30
C LEU A 458 -2.45 13.27 -0.47
N LEU A 459 -1.37 14.06 -0.27
CA LEU A 459 -0.01 13.58 -0.35
C LEU A 459 0.90 14.49 0.49
N TRP A 460 1.71 13.89 1.34
CA TRP A 460 2.56 14.63 2.29
C TRP A 460 3.58 15.54 1.63
N ALA A 461 3.87 16.66 2.29
CA ALA A 461 4.79 17.69 1.82
C ALA A 461 6.22 17.19 1.57
N TYR A 462 6.71 16.21 2.35
CA TYR A 462 8.05 15.65 2.16
C TYR A 462 8.21 14.83 0.86
N ARG A 463 7.12 14.68 0.09
CA ARG A 463 7.14 14.07 -1.25
C ARG A 463 7.36 15.08 -2.38
N TYR A 464 7.78 16.30 -2.05
CA TYR A 464 8.19 17.23 -3.09
C TYR A 464 9.43 16.70 -3.85
N PRO A 465 9.48 16.79 -5.20
CA PRO A 465 8.51 17.46 -6.07
C PRO A 465 7.31 16.61 -6.54
N GLU A 466 7.21 15.30 -6.20
CA GLU A 466 6.15 14.41 -6.68
C GLU A 466 4.74 14.89 -6.31
N ASN A 467 4.60 15.69 -5.25
CA ASN A 467 3.32 16.25 -4.82
C ASN A 467 3.00 17.62 -5.42
N SER A 468 3.89 18.21 -6.25
CA SER A 468 3.64 19.53 -6.81
C SER A 468 2.56 19.54 -7.90
N TYR A 469 1.94 20.69 -8.12
CA TYR A 469 0.92 20.87 -9.16
C TYR A 469 1.46 20.53 -10.55
N SER A 470 2.68 20.95 -10.88
CA SER A 470 3.31 20.66 -12.17
C SER A 470 3.52 19.15 -12.39
N HIS A 471 3.78 18.38 -11.32
CA HIS A 471 3.99 16.94 -11.40
C HIS A 471 2.68 16.14 -11.41
N VAL A 472 1.62 16.63 -10.78
CA VAL A 472 0.35 15.91 -10.63
C VAL A 472 -0.69 16.42 -11.62
N LEU A 473 -0.99 17.73 -11.62
CA LEU A 473 -2.15 18.29 -12.33
C LEU A 473 -1.94 18.45 -13.82
N ARG A 474 -0.69 18.64 -14.29
CA ARG A 474 -0.36 18.69 -15.73
C ARG A 474 -0.90 17.48 -16.50
N HIS A 475 -0.96 16.33 -15.84
CA HIS A 475 -1.45 15.09 -16.44
C HIS A 475 -2.94 14.87 -16.23
N LEU A 476 -3.55 15.62 -15.32
CA LEU A 476 -5.01 15.61 -15.12
C LEU A 476 -5.72 16.44 -16.19
N SER A 477 -5.16 17.60 -16.54
CA SER A 477 -5.70 18.52 -17.54
C SER A 477 -4.57 19.22 -18.32
N ARG A 478 -4.81 19.48 -19.60
CA ARG A 478 -3.93 20.30 -20.45
C ARG A 478 -4.19 21.81 -20.29
N LEU A 479 -5.19 22.18 -19.49
CA LEU A 479 -5.60 23.56 -19.24
C LEU A 479 -4.83 24.19 -18.07
N THR A 480 -3.62 23.72 -17.78
CA THR A 480 -2.75 24.25 -16.72
C THR A 480 -1.44 24.77 -17.30
N SER A 481 -0.96 25.88 -16.77
CA SER A 481 0.40 26.39 -16.98
C SER A 481 1.04 26.74 -15.64
N TYR A 482 2.35 26.74 -15.58
CA TYR A 482 3.11 26.95 -14.33
C TYR A 482 4.19 28.01 -14.61
N PRO A 483 3.80 29.31 -14.73
CA PRO A 483 4.73 30.36 -15.02
C PRO A 483 5.51 30.75 -13.76
N ASP A 484 6.75 31.15 -13.93
CA ASP A 484 7.59 31.78 -12.89
C ASP A 484 7.27 33.27 -12.71
N ALA A 485 6.61 33.88 -13.69
CA ALA A 485 6.06 35.22 -13.62
C ALA A 485 4.70 35.31 -14.32
N SER A 486 3.76 36.09 -13.76
CA SER A 486 2.41 36.29 -14.33
C SER A 486 1.85 37.64 -13.95
N THR A 487 1.23 38.35 -14.92
CA THR A 487 0.56 39.62 -14.69
C THR A 487 -0.93 39.38 -14.43
N ASP A 488 -1.49 39.98 -13.37
CA ASP A 488 -2.89 39.97 -12.91
C ASP A 488 -3.51 38.59 -12.63
N ARG A 489 -2.98 37.56 -13.17
CA ARG A 489 -3.59 36.22 -13.13
C ARG A 489 -2.62 35.18 -12.61
N LEU A 490 -2.72 34.86 -11.33
CA LEU A 490 -2.08 33.69 -10.74
C LEU A 490 -3.08 33.01 -9.83
N PHE A 491 -3.25 31.70 -9.99
CA PHE A 491 -4.25 30.92 -9.27
C PHE A 491 -3.64 29.74 -8.50
N MET A 492 -4.41 29.24 -7.57
CA MET A 492 -4.15 27.98 -6.89
C MET A 492 -5.47 27.30 -6.51
N PHE A 493 -5.41 26.04 -6.11
CA PHE A 493 -6.56 25.32 -5.58
C PHE A 493 -6.57 25.40 -4.07
N ASP A 494 -7.77 25.58 -3.49
CA ASP A 494 -7.99 25.41 -2.05
C ASP A 494 -8.02 23.91 -1.66
N ASP A 495 -8.23 23.63 -0.38
CA ASP A 495 -8.27 22.25 0.16
C ASP A 495 -9.45 21.42 -0.39
N THR A 496 -10.43 22.05 -1.05
CA THR A 496 -11.56 21.37 -1.69
C THR A 496 -11.34 21.09 -3.18
N GLY A 497 -10.32 21.70 -3.79
CA GLY A 497 -10.03 21.64 -5.21
C GLY A 497 -10.67 22.76 -6.02
N SER A 498 -11.26 23.76 -5.37
CA SER A 498 -11.82 24.94 -6.03
C SER A 498 -10.73 25.93 -6.42
N LEU A 499 -10.79 26.45 -7.65
CA LEU A 499 -9.81 27.41 -8.16
C LEU A 499 -10.01 28.78 -7.51
N THR A 500 -8.94 29.33 -6.94
CA THR A 500 -8.96 30.64 -6.27
C THR A 500 -7.80 31.52 -6.77
N PRO A 501 -7.96 32.85 -6.82
CA PRO A 501 -6.82 33.73 -7.06
C PRO A 501 -5.80 33.57 -5.92
N VAL A 502 -4.52 33.69 -6.27
CA VAL A 502 -3.45 33.64 -5.26
C VAL A 502 -3.45 34.91 -4.42
N ARG A 503 -3.29 34.75 -3.13
CA ARG A 503 -2.96 35.83 -2.20
C ARG A 503 -1.54 35.61 -1.68
N ILE A 504 -0.73 36.66 -1.63
CA ILE A 504 0.61 36.66 -1.04
C ILE A 504 0.56 37.42 0.29
N PRO A 505 0.39 36.73 1.45
CA PRO A 505 0.50 37.37 2.75
C PRO A 505 1.91 37.86 2.98
N ALA A 506 2.07 39.09 3.45
CA ALA A 506 3.38 39.70 3.62
C ALA A 506 4.20 38.98 4.73
N THR A 507 5.25 38.27 4.33
CA THR A 507 6.36 37.88 5.20
C THR A 507 7.37 38.99 5.25
N ARG A 508 7.59 39.65 4.10
CA ARG A 508 8.33 40.89 3.91
C ARG A 508 7.52 41.82 3.00
N ARG A 509 7.81 43.11 3.10
CA ARG A 509 7.25 44.17 2.24
C ARG A 509 8.29 45.24 2.00
N ASP A 510 8.06 46.07 1.03
CA ASP A 510 8.81 47.31 0.83
C ASP A 510 8.53 48.30 1.97
N GLU A 511 9.36 49.34 2.08
CA GLU A 511 9.06 50.47 2.93
C GLU A 511 7.88 51.26 2.34
N ALA A 512 6.94 51.64 3.21
CA ALA A 512 5.74 52.36 2.77
C ALA A 512 6.08 53.77 2.25
N HIS A 513 5.74 54.03 1.01
CA HIS A 513 5.88 55.32 0.37
C HIS A 513 4.52 55.97 0.08
N LEU A 514 4.48 57.33 0.05
CA LEU A 514 3.30 58.10 -0.36
C LEU A 514 3.41 58.43 -1.87
N GLY A 515 2.34 58.26 -2.60
CA GLY A 515 2.31 58.48 -4.06
C GLY A 515 2.87 57.33 -4.87
N CYS A 516 3.61 57.65 -5.94
CA CYS A 516 4.39 56.64 -6.66
C CYS A 516 5.52 56.12 -5.75
N GLY A 517 5.44 54.89 -5.26
CA GLY A 517 6.44 54.31 -4.35
C GLY A 517 7.85 54.35 -4.95
N TYR A 518 8.04 53.58 -6.03
CA TYR A 518 9.30 53.52 -6.77
C TYR A 518 9.04 53.80 -8.24
N GLU A 519 9.54 54.94 -8.71
CA GLU A 519 9.51 55.30 -10.12
C GLU A 519 10.68 54.63 -10.85
N LEU A 520 10.40 53.83 -11.86
CA LEU A 520 11.46 53.18 -12.64
C LEU A 520 12.14 54.21 -13.54
N LYS A 521 13.35 54.64 -13.15
CA LYS A 521 14.18 55.63 -13.86
C LYS A 521 15.62 55.15 -14.02
N GLY A 522 16.22 55.45 -15.16
CA GLY A 522 17.61 55.09 -15.40
C GLY A 522 17.78 53.68 -15.95
N SER A 523 18.84 52.99 -15.55
CA SER A 523 19.14 51.62 -16.00
C SER A 523 18.63 50.52 -15.09
N SER A 524 18.49 50.82 -13.80
CA SER A 524 17.93 49.91 -12.79
C SER A 524 17.37 50.68 -11.59
N THR A 525 16.45 50.07 -10.89
CA THR A 525 15.85 50.57 -9.64
C THR A 525 15.87 49.48 -8.59
N ASP A 526 16.46 49.77 -7.43
CA ASP A 526 16.51 48.85 -6.28
C ASP A 526 15.35 49.13 -5.34
N ILE A 527 14.62 48.09 -4.94
CA ILE A 527 13.53 48.16 -3.98
C ILE A 527 13.93 47.38 -2.75
N PRO A 528 14.28 48.04 -1.64
CA PRO A 528 14.63 47.39 -0.40
C PRO A 528 13.38 46.80 0.30
N LEU A 529 13.54 45.63 0.91
CA LEU A 529 12.54 45.01 1.75
C LEU A 529 12.76 45.41 3.23
N ASP A 530 11.71 45.28 4.07
CA ASP A 530 11.76 45.57 5.50
C ASP A 530 12.64 44.59 6.30
N GLY A 531 13.40 43.74 5.64
CA GLY A 531 14.41 42.85 6.16
C GLY A 531 14.72 41.69 5.24
N PRO A 532 15.80 40.93 5.52
CA PRO A 532 16.20 39.84 4.64
C PRO A 532 15.20 38.67 4.71
N VAL A 533 15.09 37.94 3.59
CA VAL A 533 14.49 36.63 3.52
C VAL A 533 15.57 35.56 3.59
N ILE A 534 15.25 34.46 4.25
CA ILE A 534 16.13 33.29 4.30
C ILE A 534 15.84 32.38 3.10
N GLY A 535 16.80 31.53 2.73
CA GLY A 535 16.67 30.60 1.61
C GLY A 535 15.37 29.80 1.62
N GLY A 536 14.71 29.73 0.46
CA GLY A 536 13.42 29.04 0.24
C GLY A 536 12.76 29.53 -1.04
N GLY A 537 11.66 28.89 -1.44
CA GLY A 537 10.83 29.33 -2.57
C GLY A 537 9.82 30.37 -2.11
N TRP A 538 9.91 31.56 -2.62
CA TRP A 538 9.07 32.71 -2.31
C TRP A 538 8.26 33.15 -3.52
N TRP A 539 7.20 33.91 -3.28
CA TRP A 539 6.49 34.67 -4.33
C TRP A 539 6.43 36.13 -3.95
N ILE A 540 6.66 36.97 -4.98
CA ILE A 540 6.63 38.40 -4.88
C ILE A 540 5.39 38.87 -5.63
N LYS A 541 4.63 39.79 -5.04
CA LYS A 541 3.57 40.54 -5.70
C LYS A 541 4.03 42.01 -5.78
N LEU A 542 4.12 42.56 -6.99
CA LEU A 542 4.37 43.98 -7.24
C LEU A 542 3.09 44.60 -7.79
N ASP A 543 2.53 45.59 -7.11
CA ASP A 543 1.45 46.40 -7.64
C ASP A 543 2.05 47.58 -8.35
N TYR A 544 1.72 47.77 -9.61
CA TYR A 544 2.34 48.82 -10.47
C TYR A 544 1.32 49.51 -11.35
N GLU A 545 1.67 50.72 -11.80
CA GLU A 545 1.01 51.47 -12.84
C GLU A 545 2.01 51.82 -13.92
N ALA A 546 1.69 51.59 -15.21
CA ALA A 546 2.52 51.89 -16.36
C ALA A 546 1.74 52.64 -17.41
N THR A 547 2.34 53.70 -18.01
CA THR A 547 1.68 54.48 -19.06
C THR A 547 1.66 53.76 -20.40
N SER A 548 2.58 52.86 -20.65
CA SER A 548 2.67 51.99 -21.84
C SER A 548 3.24 50.62 -21.46
N ALA A 549 2.97 49.61 -22.30
CA ALA A 549 3.57 48.29 -22.12
C ALA A 549 5.10 48.34 -22.22
N SER A 550 5.79 47.65 -21.32
CA SER A 550 7.25 47.65 -21.24
C SER A 550 7.75 46.26 -20.81
N SER A 551 8.91 45.84 -21.33
CA SER A 551 9.63 44.72 -20.73
C SER A 551 10.22 45.15 -19.39
N VAL A 552 10.40 44.19 -18.47
CA VAL A 552 11.12 44.39 -17.22
C VAL A 552 11.91 43.14 -16.88
N ARG A 553 13.11 43.35 -16.37
CA ARG A 553 13.93 42.31 -15.78
C ARG A 553 13.88 42.45 -14.27
N VAL A 554 13.39 41.41 -13.59
CA VAL A 554 13.29 41.35 -12.14
C VAL A 554 14.35 40.39 -11.61
N VAL A 555 15.21 40.87 -10.71
CA VAL A 555 16.22 40.08 -10.01
C VAL A 555 15.84 39.99 -8.55
N ALA A 556 15.69 38.77 -8.05
CA ALA A 556 15.31 38.49 -6.66
C ALA A 556 16.06 37.26 -6.15
N GLY A 557 17.07 37.48 -5.31
CA GLY A 557 17.97 36.43 -4.85
C GLY A 557 18.77 35.81 -5.98
N ASP A 558 18.63 34.51 -6.17
CA ASP A 558 19.32 33.74 -7.22
C ASP A 558 18.56 33.76 -8.56
N ASP A 559 17.30 34.22 -8.57
CA ASP A 559 16.41 34.18 -9.73
C ASP A 559 16.43 35.48 -10.52
N VAL A 560 16.33 35.31 -11.85
CA VAL A 560 16.23 36.40 -12.83
C VAL A 560 15.08 36.09 -13.78
N HIS A 561 14.09 37.00 -13.82
CA HIS A 561 12.92 36.86 -14.69
C HIS A 561 12.83 38.02 -15.66
N GLU A 562 12.64 37.69 -16.93
CA GLU A 562 12.30 38.69 -17.97
C GLU A 562 10.81 38.54 -18.27
N THR A 563 10.04 39.61 -18.08
CA THR A 563 8.59 39.61 -18.26
C THR A 563 8.12 40.93 -18.86
N GLU A 564 6.83 40.97 -19.20
CA GLU A 564 6.22 42.20 -19.73
C GLU A 564 5.32 42.84 -18.68
N LEU A 565 5.35 44.16 -18.58
CA LEU A 565 4.41 44.97 -17.85
C LEU A 565 3.35 45.46 -18.83
N ASP A 566 2.07 45.29 -18.48
CA ASP A 566 0.95 45.82 -19.25
C ASP A 566 0.71 47.31 -18.90
N ALA A 567 0.16 48.06 -19.84
CA ALA A 567 -0.23 49.46 -19.58
C ALA A 567 -1.48 49.54 -18.67
N GLY A 568 -1.42 50.40 -17.66
CA GLY A 568 -2.48 50.57 -16.65
C GLY A 568 -2.05 50.14 -15.25
N GLU A 569 -3.04 50.01 -14.35
CA GLU A 569 -2.83 49.49 -13.00
C GLU A 569 -2.93 47.97 -13.02
N HIS A 570 -1.84 47.28 -12.61
CA HIS A 570 -1.74 45.84 -12.66
C HIS A 570 -0.94 45.28 -11.46
N SER A 571 -1.02 43.98 -11.25
CA SER A 571 -0.18 43.26 -10.29
C SER A 571 0.70 42.26 -11.05
N LEU A 572 2.02 42.33 -10.85
CA LEU A 572 2.96 41.32 -11.32
C LEU A 572 3.28 40.35 -10.19
N TYR A 573 3.17 39.06 -10.46
CA TYR A 573 3.58 37.98 -9.58
C TYR A 573 4.85 37.34 -10.12
N VAL A 574 5.87 37.18 -9.28
CA VAL A 574 7.18 36.61 -9.66
C VAL A 574 7.63 35.62 -8.59
N SER A 575 8.11 34.43 -8.99
CA SER A 575 8.77 33.49 -8.07
C SER A 575 10.17 34.01 -7.70
N ALA A 576 10.68 33.64 -6.54
CA ALA A 576 12.03 33.99 -6.09
C ALA A 576 12.61 32.88 -5.18
N GLU A 577 13.88 32.55 -5.38
CA GLU A 577 14.64 31.64 -4.56
C GLU A 577 15.88 32.32 -3.97
N GLY A 578 16.43 31.75 -2.88
CA GLY A 578 17.67 32.24 -2.27
C GLY A 578 17.47 33.20 -1.09
N GLU A 579 18.58 33.87 -0.73
CA GLU A 579 18.63 34.88 0.35
C GLU A 579 18.81 36.27 -0.26
N PHE A 580 17.90 37.20 0.06
CA PHE A 580 17.97 38.57 -0.41
C PHE A 580 17.19 39.52 0.49
N ASP A 581 17.48 40.82 0.39
CA ASP A 581 16.78 41.89 1.09
C ASP A 581 16.40 43.05 0.16
N THR A 582 16.71 42.91 -1.13
CA THR A 582 16.49 43.94 -2.16
C THR A 582 16.07 43.26 -3.47
N LEU A 583 15.12 43.88 -4.16
CA LEU A 583 14.72 43.50 -5.53
C LEU A 583 15.35 44.51 -6.50
N GLU A 584 15.94 44.02 -7.59
CA GLU A 584 16.40 44.89 -8.66
C GLU A 584 15.46 44.77 -9.86
N LEU A 585 14.97 45.93 -10.35
CA LEU A 585 14.19 46.04 -11.57
C LEU A 585 15.05 46.79 -12.63
N SER A 586 15.24 46.16 -13.79
CA SER A 586 16.06 46.71 -14.86
C SER A 586 15.48 46.44 -16.26
N ASP A 587 16.14 46.93 -17.31
CA ASP A 587 15.78 46.66 -18.71
C ASP A 587 14.35 47.08 -19.10
N TYR A 588 13.82 48.13 -18.47
CA TYR A 588 12.52 48.71 -18.81
C TYR A 588 12.66 49.81 -19.85
N ALA A 589 11.59 49.99 -20.65
CA ALA A 589 11.60 51.01 -21.73
C ALA A 589 11.65 52.44 -21.13
N SER A 590 12.55 53.25 -21.64
CA SER A 590 12.77 54.60 -21.12
C SER A 590 11.62 55.60 -21.38
N ASP A 591 10.66 55.23 -22.23
CA ASP A 591 9.44 55.98 -22.58
C ASP A 591 8.18 55.44 -21.86
N ALA A 592 8.30 54.36 -21.11
CA ALA A 592 7.25 53.89 -20.24
C ALA A 592 7.46 54.46 -18.83
N ASP A 593 6.60 55.39 -18.42
CA ASP A 593 6.57 55.82 -17.01
C ASP A 593 5.96 54.71 -16.18
N VAL A 594 6.78 53.94 -15.46
CA VAL A 594 6.35 52.82 -14.59
C VAL A 594 6.54 53.23 -13.13
N CYS A 595 5.47 53.09 -12.37
CA CYS A 595 5.43 53.34 -10.94
C CYS A 595 5.09 52.06 -10.17
N VAL A 596 5.99 51.58 -9.34
CA VAL A 596 5.73 50.45 -8.42
C VAL A 596 5.19 51.02 -7.10
N GLY A 597 3.92 50.76 -6.82
CA GLY A 597 3.21 51.30 -5.65
C GLY A 597 3.43 50.49 -4.39
N SER A 598 3.55 49.18 -4.49
CA SER A 598 3.84 48.30 -3.35
C SER A 598 4.49 46.97 -3.78
N VAL A 599 5.30 46.43 -2.89
CA VAL A 599 5.90 45.09 -3.01
C VAL A 599 5.57 44.25 -1.78
N THR A 600 5.09 43.06 -2.04
CA THR A 600 4.79 42.08 -0.99
C THR A 600 5.46 40.77 -1.33
N LEU A 601 6.17 40.18 -0.36
CA LEU A 601 6.82 38.89 -0.49
C LEU A 601 6.29 37.94 0.57
N GLY A 602 5.97 36.71 0.17
CA GLY A 602 5.46 35.70 1.07
C GLY A 602 5.24 34.34 0.41
N LEU A 603 4.64 33.43 1.17
CA LEU A 603 4.19 32.16 0.62
C LEU A 603 2.79 32.32 0.03
N PRO A 604 2.49 31.70 -1.12
CA PRO A 604 1.17 31.79 -1.74
C PRO A 604 0.11 31.06 -0.91
N GLU A 605 -1.03 31.69 -0.74
CA GLU A 605 -2.21 31.14 -0.08
C GLU A 605 -3.45 31.31 -0.95
N PRO A 606 -4.47 30.42 -0.81
CA PRO A 606 -5.74 30.60 -1.49
C PRO A 606 -6.40 31.92 -1.10
N GLY A 607 -6.74 32.74 -2.09
CA GLY A 607 -7.56 33.93 -1.90
C GLY A 607 -9.03 33.58 -1.71
N ARG A 608 -9.87 34.61 -1.52
CA ARG A 608 -11.32 34.38 -1.52
C ARG A 608 -11.78 34.11 -2.95
N PRO A 609 -12.70 33.13 -3.16
CA PRO A 609 -13.31 32.95 -4.46
C PRO A 609 -13.92 34.28 -4.94
N SER A 610 -13.71 34.62 -6.21
CA SER A 610 -14.44 35.72 -6.84
C SER A 610 -15.95 35.36 -6.83
N THR A 611 -16.73 36.10 -6.06
CA THR A 611 -18.20 35.96 -6.00
C THR A 611 -18.84 36.33 -7.33
#